data_db1891c2ab008527e2eec6dc3c7d0714
#
_entry.id   db1891c2ab008527e2eec6dc3c7d0714
#
_cell.length_a   1.000
_cell.length_b   1.000
_cell.length_c   1.000
_cell.angle_alpha   90.00
_cell.angle_beta   90.00
_cell.angle_gamma   90.00
#
_symmetry.space_group_name_H-M   'P 1'
#
loop_
_entity.id
_entity.type
_entity.pdbx_description
1 polymer ?
#
loop_
_entity_poly.entity_id
_entity_poly.type
_entity_poly.pdbx_seq_one_letter_code
_entity_poly.pdbx_strand_id
1 'polypeptide(L)'
;MGLQSFSYALYDQPDLVAAICQRVGELTLATVAHAVSIDNVGMVFLGDDLGYANGTLVSPAVLRRYIFPHYRRLLEIVHAAGKLVLLHSCGNLERIMDELIDLGFDGKHSFEDKIMPVEEIYRRWGDRIAVLGGVDMDVLARGSVDEVRQRTRAVLESCAAKGTGYCLGTGNSGANYIPAENFVAMLDEGQRWNRERFPGTDR
;
A
#
# COMPACT_ATOMS: atom_id res chain seq x y z
N MET A 1 -6.01 -16.86 -16.02
CA MET A 1 -5.47 -18.00 -15.22
C MET A 1 -5.72 -17.69 -13.74
N GLY A 2 -6.27 -18.63 -12.99
CA GLY A 2 -6.46 -18.43 -11.54
C GLY A 2 -5.20 -18.78 -10.76
N LEU A 3 -5.12 -18.40 -9.46
CA LEU A 3 -3.95 -18.60 -8.61
C LEU A 3 -3.50 -20.07 -8.55
N GLN A 4 -4.44 -21.01 -8.45
CA GLN A 4 -4.14 -22.45 -8.42
C GLN A 4 -3.47 -22.91 -9.72
N SER A 5 -4.03 -22.55 -10.89
CA SER A 5 -3.45 -22.92 -12.19
C SER A 5 -2.10 -22.24 -12.41
N PHE A 6 -1.94 -21.00 -11.94
CA PHE A 6 -0.66 -20.31 -11.96
C PHE A 6 0.40 -21.02 -11.11
N SER A 7 0.02 -21.48 -9.91
CA SER A 7 0.93 -22.21 -9.02
C SER A 7 1.43 -23.52 -9.62
N TYR A 8 0.58 -24.29 -10.31
CA TYR A 8 1.01 -25.47 -11.04
C TYR A 8 1.91 -25.12 -12.24
N ALA A 9 1.52 -24.10 -13.01
CA ALA A 9 2.28 -23.69 -14.19
C ALA A 9 3.71 -23.20 -13.85
N LEU A 10 3.94 -22.68 -12.65
CA LEU A 10 5.30 -22.32 -12.19
C LEU A 10 6.28 -23.50 -12.26
N TYR A 11 5.80 -24.72 -12.10
CA TYR A 11 6.60 -25.96 -12.13
C TYR A 11 6.49 -26.66 -13.50
N ASP A 12 5.28 -26.78 -14.03
CA ASP A 12 4.99 -27.57 -15.22
C ASP A 12 5.25 -26.82 -16.52
N GLN A 13 5.09 -25.49 -16.52
CA GLN A 13 5.13 -24.63 -17.71
C GLN A 13 5.82 -23.28 -17.42
N PRO A 14 7.08 -23.27 -16.94
CA PRO A 14 7.77 -22.04 -16.52
C PRO A 14 7.93 -21.02 -17.66
N ASP A 15 8.08 -21.48 -18.90
CA ASP A 15 8.20 -20.61 -20.09
C ASP A 15 6.87 -19.90 -20.41
N LEU A 16 5.73 -20.58 -20.21
CA LEU A 16 4.41 -19.96 -20.33
C LEU A 16 4.20 -18.88 -19.26
N VAL A 17 4.60 -19.17 -18.02
CA VAL A 17 4.53 -18.19 -16.92
C VAL A 17 5.40 -16.97 -17.25
N ALA A 18 6.62 -17.18 -17.71
CA ALA A 18 7.53 -16.11 -18.12
C ALA A 18 6.91 -15.23 -19.21
N ALA A 19 6.33 -15.84 -20.25
CA ALA A 19 5.70 -15.14 -21.37
C ALA A 19 4.46 -14.32 -20.89
N ILE A 20 3.64 -14.88 -20.00
CA ILE A 20 2.48 -14.19 -19.43
C ILE A 20 2.94 -13.00 -18.60
N CYS A 21 3.88 -13.18 -17.66
CA CYS A 21 4.39 -12.11 -16.81
C CYS A 21 5.04 -11.00 -17.65
N GLN A 22 5.81 -11.37 -18.67
CA GLN A 22 6.40 -10.41 -19.60
C GLN A 22 5.32 -9.58 -20.30
N ARG A 23 4.28 -10.23 -20.86
CA ARG A 23 3.22 -9.53 -21.57
C ARG A 23 2.39 -8.62 -20.67
N VAL A 24 2.03 -9.09 -19.47
CA VAL A 24 1.32 -8.27 -18.47
C VAL A 24 2.19 -7.08 -18.04
N GLY A 25 3.48 -7.32 -17.77
CA GLY A 25 4.42 -6.27 -17.43
C GLY A 25 4.53 -5.19 -18.52
N GLU A 26 4.64 -5.58 -19.79
CA GLU A 26 4.67 -4.64 -20.93
C GLU A 26 3.40 -3.78 -21.02
N LEU A 27 2.24 -4.39 -20.82
CA LEU A 27 0.96 -3.65 -20.81
C LEU A 27 0.90 -2.66 -19.66
N THR A 28 1.31 -3.08 -18.45
CA THR A 28 1.36 -2.21 -17.28
C THR A 28 2.31 -1.03 -17.51
N LEU A 29 3.52 -1.30 -18.04
CA LEU A 29 4.50 -0.26 -18.35
C LEU A 29 3.98 0.75 -19.38
N ALA A 30 3.31 0.27 -20.45
CA ALA A 30 2.72 1.15 -21.46
C ALA A 30 1.61 2.04 -20.85
N THR A 31 0.76 1.48 -19.99
CA THR A 31 -0.30 2.21 -19.29
C THR A 31 0.30 3.29 -18.38
N VAL A 32 1.32 2.94 -17.58
CA VAL A 32 1.98 3.86 -16.67
C VAL A 32 2.73 4.94 -17.44
N ALA A 33 3.45 4.61 -18.51
CA ALA A 33 4.14 5.59 -19.35
C ALA A 33 3.17 6.62 -19.94
N HIS A 34 1.97 6.18 -20.34
CA HIS A 34 0.92 7.10 -20.77
C HIS A 34 0.39 7.97 -19.61
N ALA A 35 0.09 7.34 -18.44
CA ALA A 35 -0.43 8.07 -17.29
C ALA A 35 0.52 9.18 -16.82
N VAL A 36 1.83 8.91 -16.76
CA VAL A 36 2.81 9.92 -16.29
C VAL A 36 3.05 11.05 -17.32
N SER A 37 2.65 10.88 -18.57
CA SER A 37 2.69 11.96 -19.57
C SER A 37 1.60 13.01 -19.38
N ILE A 38 0.63 12.77 -18.50
CA ILE A 38 -0.46 13.69 -18.19
C ILE A 38 -0.02 14.63 -17.06
N ASP A 39 -0.05 15.93 -17.31
CA ASP A 39 0.48 16.95 -16.38
C ASP A 39 -0.18 16.91 -15.00
N ASN A 40 -1.49 16.69 -14.93
CA ASN A 40 -2.25 16.66 -13.68
C ASN A 40 -2.13 15.35 -12.88
N VAL A 41 -1.39 14.34 -13.37
CA VAL A 41 -1.09 13.13 -12.62
C VAL A 41 0.15 13.39 -11.75
N GLY A 42 -0.03 13.41 -10.42
CA GLY A 42 1.07 13.64 -9.47
C GLY A 42 1.76 12.36 -9.02
N MET A 43 1.07 11.23 -9.07
CA MET A 43 1.60 9.93 -8.62
C MET A 43 0.92 8.77 -9.34
N VAL A 44 1.55 7.60 -9.29
CA VAL A 44 0.98 6.31 -9.69
C VAL A 44 0.66 5.52 -8.42
N PHE A 45 -0.59 5.05 -8.29
CA PHE A 45 -0.99 4.14 -7.24
C PHE A 45 -1.17 2.75 -7.84
N LEU A 46 -0.15 1.92 -7.71
CA LEU A 46 -0.12 0.54 -8.24
C LEU A 46 -0.85 -0.39 -7.29
N GLY A 47 -1.89 -1.07 -7.76
CA GLY A 47 -2.58 -2.13 -7.01
C GLY A 47 -2.10 -3.50 -7.49
N ASP A 48 -1.42 -4.24 -6.61
CA ASP A 48 -0.98 -5.62 -6.90
C ASP A 48 -0.86 -6.42 -5.59
N ASP A 49 -1.79 -7.33 -5.35
CA ASP A 49 -1.83 -8.13 -4.13
C ASP A 49 -0.78 -9.23 -4.16
N LEU A 50 0.29 -9.05 -3.40
CA LEU A 50 1.43 -9.97 -3.31
C LEU A 50 1.31 -10.94 -2.14
N GLY A 51 0.42 -10.69 -1.17
CA GLY A 51 0.36 -11.41 0.09
C GLY A 51 -1.01 -11.91 0.51
N TYR A 52 -0.99 -12.73 1.54
CA TYR A 52 -2.15 -13.18 2.31
C TYR A 52 -1.77 -13.17 3.81
N ALA A 53 -2.64 -13.62 4.71
CA ALA A 53 -2.44 -13.48 6.16
C ALA A 53 -1.07 -14.00 6.66
N ASN A 54 -0.55 -15.11 6.10
CA ASN A 54 0.64 -15.78 6.62
C ASN A 54 1.93 -15.60 5.78
N GLY A 55 1.87 -14.76 4.73
CA GLY A 55 3.04 -14.51 3.87
C GLY A 55 2.68 -14.07 2.47
N THR A 56 3.63 -14.23 1.54
CA THR A 56 3.42 -13.91 0.12
C THR A 56 2.62 -15.01 -0.60
N LEU A 57 1.80 -14.62 -1.58
CA LEU A 57 0.97 -15.55 -2.39
C LEU A 57 1.82 -16.57 -3.18
N VAL A 58 3.01 -16.15 -3.59
CA VAL A 58 4.03 -17.00 -4.20
C VAL A 58 5.36 -16.77 -3.49
N SER A 59 6.33 -17.66 -3.66
CA SER A 59 7.62 -17.49 -2.98
C SER A 59 8.32 -16.18 -3.37
N PRO A 60 9.12 -15.58 -2.48
CA PRO A 60 9.92 -14.40 -2.84
C PRO A 60 10.82 -14.61 -4.06
N ALA A 61 11.31 -15.84 -4.27
CA ALA A 61 12.10 -16.18 -5.46
C ALA A 61 11.29 -16.03 -6.76
N VAL A 62 10.01 -16.40 -6.75
CA VAL A 62 9.10 -16.22 -7.90
C VAL A 62 8.85 -14.73 -8.15
N LEU A 63 8.61 -13.94 -7.09
CA LEU A 63 8.44 -12.50 -7.22
C LEU A 63 9.68 -11.82 -7.81
N ARG A 64 10.87 -12.16 -7.33
CA ARG A 64 12.14 -11.65 -7.86
C ARG A 64 12.38 -12.01 -9.33
N ARG A 65 11.94 -13.21 -9.73
CA ARG A 65 12.13 -13.68 -11.11
C ARG A 65 11.14 -13.05 -12.08
N TYR A 66 9.86 -12.94 -11.72
CA TYR A 66 8.79 -12.65 -12.67
C TYR A 66 8.11 -11.29 -12.49
N ILE A 67 8.17 -10.68 -11.28
CA ILE A 67 7.43 -9.45 -10.97
C ILE A 67 8.37 -8.26 -10.76
N PHE A 68 9.36 -8.38 -9.88
CA PHE A 68 10.24 -7.26 -9.51
C PHE A 68 11.01 -6.62 -10.67
N PRO A 69 11.40 -7.34 -11.76
CA PRO A 69 11.99 -6.69 -12.92
C PRO A 69 11.06 -5.69 -13.60
N HIS A 70 9.75 -5.96 -13.62
CA HIS A 70 8.75 -5.03 -14.15
C HIS A 70 8.51 -3.85 -13.21
N TYR A 71 8.49 -4.07 -11.89
CA TYR A 71 8.42 -2.99 -10.91
C TYR A 71 9.59 -2.02 -11.05
N ARG A 72 10.81 -2.52 -11.17
CA ARG A 72 12.00 -1.67 -11.37
C ARG A 72 11.84 -0.74 -12.57
N ARG A 73 11.44 -1.28 -13.70
CA ARG A 73 11.22 -0.48 -14.92
C ARG A 73 10.08 0.52 -14.76
N LEU A 74 9.00 0.14 -14.06
CA LEU A 74 7.87 1.03 -13.76
C LEU A 74 8.34 2.21 -12.90
N LEU A 75 9.06 1.93 -11.83
CA LEU A 75 9.61 2.94 -10.92
C LEU A 75 10.56 3.89 -11.65
N GLU A 76 11.45 3.37 -12.49
CA GLU A 76 12.33 4.18 -13.34
C GLU A 76 11.55 5.15 -14.25
N ILE A 77 10.48 4.69 -14.91
CA ILE A 77 9.63 5.53 -15.76
C ILE A 77 8.94 6.63 -14.96
N VAL A 78 8.36 6.31 -13.81
CA VAL A 78 7.60 7.27 -13.01
C VAL A 78 8.52 8.29 -12.35
N HIS A 79 9.64 7.85 -11.78
CA HIS A 79 10.62 8.74 -11.17
C HIS A 79 11.32 9.64 -12.18
N ALA A 80 11.59 9.15 -13.40
CA ALA A 80 12.12 9.98 -14.48
C ALA A 80 11.15 11.12 -14.88
N ALA A 81 9.84 10.95 -14.65
CA ALA A 81 8.83 11.99 -14.83
C ALA A 81 8.66 12.89 -13.57
N GLY A 82 9.49 12.73 -12.54
CA GLY A 82 9.41 13.48 -11.28
C GLY A 82 8.18 13.17 -10.43
N LYS A 83 7.58 11.97 -10.60
CA LYS A 83 6.33 11.56 -9.93
C LYS A 83 6.59 10.42 -8.95
N LEU A 84 5.68 10.21 -8.00
CA LEU A 84 5.79 9.19 -6.96
C LEU A 84 5.07 7.89 -7.34
N VAL A 85 5.52 6.77 -6.76
CA VAL A 85 4.86 5.46 -6.89
C VAL A 85 4.48 4.93 -5.51
N LEU A 86 3.19 4.74 -5.31
CA LEU A 86 2.65 4.09 -4.13
C LEU A 86 2.21 2.66 -4.49
N LEU A 87 2.51 1.70 -3.64
CA LEU A 87 2.05 0.32 -3.79
C LEU A 87 0.86 0.05 -2.86
N HIS A 88 -0.29 -0.36 -3.42
CA HIS A 88 -1.30 -1.06 -2.66
C HIS A 88 -1.08 -2.55 -2.79
N SER A 89 -0.91 -3.22 -1.67
CA SER A 89 -0.78 -4.67 -1.62
C SER A 89 -1.29 -5.19 -0.29
N CYS A 90 -2.26 -6.11 -0.33
CA CYS A 90 -2.79 -6.77 0.85
C CYS A 90 -1.85 -7.85 1.38
N GLY A 91 -2.12 -8.29 2.62
CA GLY A 91 -1.47 -9.43 3.23
C GLY A 91 -0.10 -9.16 3.86
N ASN A 92 0.52 -10.23 4.33
CA ASN A 92 1.79 -10.18 5.02
C ASN A 92 2.96 -10.14 4.04
N LEU A 93 3.58 -8.96 3.93
CA LEU A 93 4.74 -8.73 3.07
C LEU A 93 6.06 -8.60 3.84
N GLU A 94 6.09 -8.94 5.14
CA GLU A 94 7.26 -8.76 5.99
C GLU A 94 8.55 -9.30 5.34
N ARG A 95 8.48 -10.47 4.69
CA ARG A 95 9.64 -11.13 4.06
C ARG A 95 10.22 -10.41 2.84
N ILE A 96 9.46 -9.49 2.24
CA ILE A 96 9.87 -8.78 1.02
C ILE A 96 9.82 -7.27 1.20
N MET A 97 9.46 -6.77 2.40
CA MET A 97 9.27 -5.34 2.62
C MET A 97 10.53 -4.54 2.34
N ASP A 98 11.69 -5.00 2.80
CA ASP A 98 12.97 -4.35 2.51
C ASP A 98 13.28 -4.33 1.00
N GLU A 99 12.95 -5.40 0.28
CA GLU A 99 13.14 -5.46 -1.17
C GLU A 99 12.23 -4.50 -1.93
N LEU A 100 10.98 -4.31 -1.48
CA LEU A 100 10.06 -3.32 -2.05
C LEU A 100 10.58 -1.89 -1.83
N ILE A 101 11.13 -1.62 -0.66
CA ILE A 101 11.79 -0.34 -0.36
C ILE A 101 13.02 -0.14 -1.25
N ASP A 102 13.87 -1.15 -1.37
CA ASP A 102 15.10 -1.09 -2.17
C ASP A 102 14.82 -1.02 -3.68
N LEU A 103 13.66 -1.49 -4.14
CA LEU A 103 13.17 -1.27 -5.51
C LEU A 103 12.86 0.20 -5.78
N GLY A 104 12.48 0.97 -4.74
CA GLY A 104 12.24 2.40 -4.83
C GLY A 104 10.77 2.83 -4.72
N PHE A 105 9.88 2.01 -4.15
CA PHE A 105 8.52 2.48 -3.84
C PHE A 105 8.56 3.61 -2.82
N ASP A 106 7.85 4.71 -3.10
CA ASP A 106 7.80 5.89 -2.24
C ASP A 106 6.84 5.70 -1.05
N GLY A 107 5.82 4.88 -1.20
CA GLY A 107 4.88 4.58 -0.14
C GLY A 107 4.16 3.24 -0.34
N LYS A 108 3.63 2.72 0.75
CA LYS A 108 2.85 1.48 0.76
C LYS A 108 1.55 1.63 1.54
N HIS A 109 0.51 1.09 0.99
CA HIS A 109 -0.81 0.74 1.52
C HIS A 109 -1.04 -0.75 1.20
N SER A 110 -1.65 -1.67 1.95
CA SER A 110 -2.53 -1.55 3.09
C SER A 110 -1.86 -2.21 4.30
N PHE A 111 -2.40 -1.93 5.50
CA PHE A 111 -1.89 -2.54 6.74
C PHE A 111 -3.07 -2.99 7.60
N GLU A 112 -3.09 -4.26 7.97
CA GLU A 112 -4.16 -4.92 8.71
C GLU A 112 -3.65 -5.33 10.09
N ASP A 113 -4.28 -4.85 11.17
CA ASP A 113 -3.85 -5.09 12.55
C ASP A 113 -3.71 -6.57 12.90
N LYS A 114 -4.53 -7.44 12.27
CA LYS A 114 -4.44 -8.91 12.44
C LYS A 114 -3.14 -9.53 11.92
N ILE A 115 -2.44 -8.82 11.03
CA ILE A 115 -1.14 -9.24 10.49
C ILE A 115 -0.02 -8.57 11.27
N MET A 116 -0.03 -7.25 11.28
CA MET A 116 0.91 -6.41 12.02
C MET A 116 0.31 -5.01 12.19
N PRO A 117 0.18 -4.50 13.43
CA PRO A 117 -0.33 -3.14 13.66
C PRO A 117 0.50 -2.11 12.90
N VAL A 118 -0.17 -1.08 12.37
CA VAL A 118 0.48 -0.03 11.59
C VAL A 118 1.57 0.70 12.35
N GLU A 119 1.45 0.82 13.66
CA GLU A 119 2.46 1.43 14.54
C GLU A 119 3.78 0.65 14.50
N GLU A 120 3.70 -0.69 14.48
CA GLU A 120 4.88 -1.54 14.36
C GLU A 120 5.49 -1.45 12.95
N ILE A 121 4.66 -1.38 11.90
CA ILE A 121 5.11 -1.12 10.52
C ILE A 121 5.86 0.20 10.46
N TYR A 122 5.27 1.28 10.97
CA TYR A 122 5.88 2.61 10.96
C TYR A 122 7.19 2.65 11.76
N ARG A 123 7.23 1.97 12.91
CA ARG A 123 8.44 1.86 13.71
C ARG A 123 9.59 1.17 12.95
N ARG A 124 9.29 0.15 12.15
CA ARG A 124 10.29 -0.64 11.41
C ARG A 124 10.75 0.04 10.14
N TRP A 125 9.84 0.61 9.37
CA TRP A 125 10.11 1.06 8.01
C TRP A 125 9.71 2.50 7.70
N GLY A 126 9.02 3.20 8.60
CA GLY A 126 8.49 4.55 8.37
C GLY A 126 9.55 5.64 8.11
N ASP A 127 10.82 5.38 8.42
CA ASP A 127 11.94 6.26 8.06
C ASP A 127 12.45 6.02 6.62
N ARG A 128 12.00 4.94 5.95
CA ARG A 128 12.48 4.52 4.62
C ARG A 128 11.39 4.53 3.54
N ILE A 129 10.13 4.42 3.93
CA ILE A 129 8.98 4.41 3.03
C ILE A 129 7.80 5.08 3.70
N ALA A 130 6.99 5.82 2.95
CA ALA A 130 5.74 6.36 3.48
C ALA A 130 4.73 5.23 3.76
N VAL A 131 4.14 5.28 4.97
CA VAL A 131 3.12 4.33 5.43
C VAL A 131 1.75 4.96 5.27
N LEU A 132 0.86 4.33 4.50
CA LEU A 132 -0.48 4.84 4.21
C LEU A 132 -1.56 3.92 4.78
N GLY A 133 -2.55 4.51 5.44
CA GLY A 133 -3.67 3.76 6.02
C GLY A 133 -3.46 3.36 7.47
N GLY A 134 -4.00 2.21 7.87
CA GLY A 134 -3.75 1.59 9.17
C GLY A 134 -4.84 1.76 10.22
N VAL A 135 -5.94 2.47 9.95
CA VAL A 135 -7.12 2.35 10.82
C VAL A 135 -7.84 1.05 10.47
N ASP A 136 -7.85 0.11 11.42
CA ASP A 136 -8.33 -1.26 11.20
C ASP A 136 -9.76 -1.32 10.67
N MET A 137 -9.98 -2.21 9.70
CA MET A 137 -11.27 -2.38 9.03
C MET A 137 -12.36 -2.91 9.96
N ASP A 138 -12.02 -3.76 10.93
CA ASP A 138 -12.99 -4.27 11.91
C ASP A 138 -13.43 -3.15 12.88
N VAL A 139 -12.51 -2.27 13.28
CA VAL A 139 -12.84 -1.08 14.08
C VAL A 139 -13.76 -0.14 13.30
N LEU A 140 -13.45 0.12 12.03
CA LEU A 140 -14.30 0.96 11.18
C LEU A 140 -15.68 0.35 10.92
N ALA A 141 -15.77 -0.97 10.76
CA ALA A 141 -17.02 -1.64 10.42
C ALA A 141 -17.93 -1.91 11.61
N ARG A 142 -17.38 -2.13 12.82
CA ARG A 142 -18.11 -2.65 13.97
C ARG A 142 -17.98 -1.79 15.23
N GLY A 143 -16.98 -0.92 15.28
CA GLY A 143 -16.76 -0.03 16.42
C GLY A 143 -17.80 1.09 16.48
N SER A 144 -17.97 1.65 17.65
CA SER A 144 -18.67 2.91 17.84
C SER A 144 -17.85 4.09 17.28
N VAL A 145 -18.51 5.21 17.05
CA VAL A 145 -17.85 6.47 16.63
C VAL A 145 -16.70 6.84 17.57
N ASP A 146 -16.90 6.66 18.89
CA ASP A 146 -15.88 6.98 19.89
C ASP A 146 -14.67 6.04 19.80
N GLU A 147 -14.88 4.74 19.61
CA GLU A 147 -13.80 3.77 19.41
C GLU A 147 -13.00 4.08 18.13
N VAL A 148 -13.68 4.44 17.04
CA VAL A 148 -13.01 4.86 15.80
C VAL A 148 -12.15 6.10 16.04
N ARG A 149 -12.66 7.13 16.73
CA ARG A 149 -11.90 8.33 17.10
C ARG A 149 -10.68 7.99 17.95
N GLN A 150 -10.86 7.17 18.98
CA GLN A 150 -9.75 6.75 19.85
C GLN A 150 -8.67 5.99 19.07
N ARG A 151 -9.06 5.01 18.22
CA ARG A 151 -8.11 4.27 17.40
C ARG A 151 -7.38 5.18 16.42
N THR A 152 -8.10 6.08 15.75
CA THR A 152 -7.53 7.05 14.81
C THR A 152 -6.50 7.94 15.51
N ARG A 153 -6.82 8.48 16.69
CA ARG A 153 -5.89 9.30 17.47
C ARG A 153 -4.65 8.53 17.89
N ALA A 154 -4.79 7.30 18.37
CA ALA A 154 -3.66 6.46 18.76
C ALA A 154 -2.69 6.19 17.59
N VAL A 155 -3.25 5.91 16.41
CA VAL A 155 -2.45 5.73 15.18
C VAL A 155 -1.70 7.02 14.83
N LEU A 156 -2.38 8.18 14.86
CA LEU A 156 -1.76 9.47 14.54
C LEU A 156 -0.66 9.84 15.52
N GLU A 157 -0.86 9.64 16.81
CA GLU A 157 0.15 9.90 17.85
C GLU A 157 1.39 9.03 17.65
N SER A 158 1.21 7.79 17.21
CA SER A 158 2.30 6.85 16.98
C SER A 158 3.03 7.07 15.65
N CYS A 159 2.28 7.35 14.58
CA CYS A 159 2.82 7.33 13.21
C CYS A 159 3.03 8.73 12.61
N ALA A 160 2.26 9.74 13.02
CA ALA A 160 2.29 11.06 12.42
C ALA A 160 3.01 12.12 13.29
N ALA A 161 3.49 11.78 14.47
CA ALA A 161 4.11 12.72 15.40
C ALA A 161 5.34 13.44 14.83
N LYS A 162 6.06 12.82 13.90
CA LYS A 162 7.20 13.42 13.18
C LYS A 162 6.78 14.40 12.07
N GLY A 163 5.50 14.43 11.67
CA GLY A 163 4.95 15.28 10.60
C GLY A 163 5.25 14.82 9.18
N THR A 164 5.92 13.68 8.99
CA THR A 164 6.29 13.13 7.67
C THR A 164 6.20 11.61 7.66
N GLY A 165 6.10 11.03 6.46
CA GLY A 165 6.19 9.59 6.25
C GLY A 165 4.93 8.80 6.63
N TYR A 166 3.82 9.47 7.00
CA TYR A 166 2.56 8.82 7.30
C TYR A 166 1.37 9.55 6.65
N CYS A 167 0.41 8.77 6.14
CA CYS A 167 -0.84 9.27 5.60
C CYS A 167 -2.01 8.49 6.22
N LEU A 168 -2.87 9.19 6.96
CA LEU A 168 -4.07 8.61 7.59
C LEU A 168 -5.00 8.01 6.54
N GLY A 169 -5.48 6.82 6.80
CA GLY A 169 -6.48 6.13 5.99
C GLY A 169 -6.92 4.81 6.61
N THR A 170 -7.80 4.13 5.89
CA THR A 170 -8.28 2.79 6.27
C THR A 170 -7.16 1.75 6.14
N GLY A 171 -7.20 0.70 6.94
CA GLY A 171 -6.20 -0.38 6.92
C GLY A 171 -6.21 -1.20 5.63
N ASN A 172 -7.28 -1.13 4.85
CA ASN A 172 -7.44 -1.71 3.52
C ASN A 172 -8.35 -0.81 2.66
N SER A 173 -8.72 -1.23 1.45
CA SER A 173 -9.68 -0.48 0.61
C SER A 173 -11.02 -0.28 1.33
N GLY A 174 -11.52 0.95 1.32
CA GLY A 174 -12.81 1.29 1.93
C GLY A 174 -13.94 0.46 1.32
N ALA A 175 -14.71 -0.24 2.16
CA ALA A 175 -15.76 -1.12 1.74
C ALA A 175 -17.16 -0.55 2.09
N ASN A 176 -18.16 -0.98 1.34
CA ASN A 176 -19.54 -0.50 1.48
C ASN A 176 -20.23 -0.93 2.78
N TYR A 177 -19.62 -1.83 3.54
CA TYR A 177 -20.12 -2.26 4.86
C TYR A 177 -19.64 -1.36 6.01
N ILE A 178 -18.76 -0.39 5.75
CA ILE A 178 -18.34 0.57 6.76
C ILE A 178 -19.46 1.61 6.94
N PRO A 179 -20.00 1.81 8.18
CA PRO A 179 -20.94 2.89 8.44
C PRO A 179 -20.33 4.25 8.06
N ALA A 180 -21.11 5.09 7.36
CA ALA A 180 -20.65 6.40 6.92
C ALA A 180 -20.18 7.27 8.09
N GLU A 181 -20.90 7.21 9.24
CA GLU A 181 -20.54 7.92 10.46
C GLU A 181 -19.16 7.53 11.00
N ASN A 182 -18.76 6.25 10.90
CA ASN A 182 -17.46 5.78 11.34
C ASN A 182 -16.35 6.28 10.41
N PHE A 183 -16.58 6.24 9.09
CA PHE A 183 -15.63 6.78 8.12
C PHE A 183 -15.44 8.30 8.31
N VAL A 184 -16.54 9.05 8.50
CA VAL A 184 -16.49 10.49 8.78
C VAL A 184 -15.78 10.76 10.11
N ALA A 185 -16.03 9.96 11.15
CA ALA A 185 -15.38 10.11 12.45
C ALA A 185 -13.84 9.96 12.36
N MET A 186 -13.34 9.03 11.53
CA MET A 186 -11.91 8.89 11.24
C MET A 186 -11.35 10.15 10.59
N LEU A 187 -12.02 10.68 9.56
CA LEU A 187 -11.57 11.89 8.86
C LEU A 187 -11.59 13.13 9.76
N ASP A 188 -12.68 13.33 10.51
CA ASP A 188 -12.82 14.45 11.44
C ASP A 188 -11.75 14.42 12.53
N GLU A 189 -11.46 13.24 13.09
CA GLU A 189 -10.42 13.10 14.11
C GLU A 189 -9.03 13.40 13.53
N GLY A 190 -8.77 12.96 12.29
CA GLY A 190 -7.56 13.31 11.58
C GLY A 190 -7.38 14.81 11.39
N GLN A 191 -8.44 15.50 10.95
CA GLN A 191 -8.42 16.96 10.81
C GLN A 191 -8.26 17.67 12.14
N ARG A 192 -8.94 17.19 13.19
CA ARG A 192 -8.82 17.74 14.55
C ARG A 192 -7.39 17.61 15.06
N TRP A 193 -6.79 16.43 14.95
CA TRP A 193 -5.41 16.18 15.36
C TRP A 193 -4.42 17.08 14.61
N ASN A 194 -4.61 17.27 13.29
CA ASN A 194 -3.78 18.16 12.49
C ASN A 194 -3.85 19.61 12.99
N ARG A 195 -5.06 20.14 13.25
CA ARG A 195 -5.22 21.51 13.77
C ARG A 195 -4.57 21.68 15.15
N GLU A 196 -4.67 20.67 16.02
CA GLU A 196 -4.05 20.70 17.35
C GLU A 196 -2.51 20.66 17.25
N ARG A 197 -1.98 19.87 16.34
CA ARG A 197 -0.53 19.60 16.23
C ARG A 197 0.22 20.61 15.35
N PHE A 198 -0.44 21.09 14.32
CA PHE A 198 0.14 21.99 13.31
C PHE A 198 -0.76 23.23 13.11
N PRO A 199 -0.87 24.14 14.10
CA PRO A 199 -1.73 25.30 14.01
C PRO A 199 -1.25 26.21 12.85
N GLY A 200 -2.20 26.62 11.99
CA GLY A 200 -1.92 27.50 10.84
C GLY A 200 -1.61 26.79 9.52
N THR A 201 -1.76 25.47 9.43
CA THR A 201 -1.60 24.69 8.18
C THR A 201 -2.92 24.45 7.44
N ASP A 202 -4.02 25.11 7.82
CA ASP A 202 -5.31 25.05 7.12
C ASP A 202 -5.15 25.67 5.71
N ARG A 203 -4.85 24.82 4.70
CA ARG A 203 -4.90 25.14 3.28
C ARG A 203 -5.76 24.13 2.53
#